data_73d75ccf4e39d6ebfd17d3fa2b88acd0
#
_entry.id   73d75ccf4e39d6ebfd17d3fa2b88acd0
#
_cell.length_a   1.000
_cell.length_b   1.000
_cell.length_c   1.000
_cell.angle_alpha   90.00
_cell.angle_beta   90.00
_cell.angle_gamma   90.00
#
_symmetry.space_group_name_H-M   'P 1'
#
loop_
_entity.id
_entity.type
_entity.pdbx_description
1 polymer ?
#
loop_
_entity_poly.entity_id
_entity_poly.type
_entity_poly.pdbx_seq_one_letter_code
_entity_poly.pdbx_strand_id
1 'polypeptide(L)'
;MIDTSNWKYFPLTGKRGLFKIEPCKCSNAGELLEDGNDIEYIGAKKNDNGFMRFVKYEESLVTKGNCIIFICDGQGSVGYANYIDHDFIGSTTLSVGYNDRLNEKIGMFIVTVLDLERYRYSFGRKYKTNLSKVSIKLPASGQGEPDWDFMENYIENLNFNHIETKNKSNNSLNINTENWKEF
;
A
#
# COMPACT_ATOMS: atom_id res chain seq x y z
N MET A 1 -7.27 19.70 -10.28
CA MET A 1 -5.85 19.27 -10.23
C MET A 1 -5.33 19.69 -8.86
N ILE A 2 -4.62 18.81 -8.15
CA ILE A 2 -4.05 19.14 -6.83
C ILE A 2 -2.87 20.12 -7.01
N ASP A 3 -2.83 21.19 -6.19
CA ASP A 3 -1.68 22.10 -6.16
C ASP A 3 -0.55 21.46 -5.33
N THR A 4 0.59 21.27 -5.95
CA THR A 4 1.79 20.66 -5.34
C THR A 4 2.92 21.66 -5.11
N SER A 5 2.64 22.97 -5.17
CA SER A 5 3.65 24.02 -5.06
C SER A 5 4.35 24.04 -3.69
N ASN A 6 3.63 23.73 -2.63
CA ASN A 6 4.12 23.67 -1.24
C ASN A 6 4.54 22.26 -0.78
N TRP A 7 4.54 21.27 -1.69
CA TRP A 7 5.01 19.93 -1.35
C TRP A 7 6.52 19.88 -1.16
N LYS A 8 6.97 19.11 -0.17
CA LYS A 8 8.39 18.92 0.15
C LYS A 8 8.79 17.45 0.08
N TYR A 9 10.11 17.20 -0.04
CA TYR A 9 10.65 15.85 0.02
C TYR A 9 10.89 15.42 1.45
N PHE A 10 10.34 14.27 1.82
CA PHE A 10 10.49 13.62 3.11
C PHE A 10 11.18 12.27 2.94
N PRO A 11 12.25 11.96 3.72
CA PRO A 11 12.90 10.66 3.65
C PRO A 11 11.96 9.57 4.18
N LEU A 12 11.98 8.39 3.56
CA LEU A 12 11.14 7.28 4.05
C LEU A 12 11.59 6.78 5.42
N THR A 13 12.90 6.80 5.69
CA THR A 13 13.49 6.23 6.91
C THR A 13 14.54 7.16 7.52
N GLY A 14 15.02 6.82 8.72
CA GLY A 14 16.04 7.59 9.43
C GLY A 14 15.46 8.48 10.52
N LYS A 15 16.28 9.34 11.12
CA LYS A 15 15.92 10.16 12.29
C LYS A 15 14.71 11.09 12.06
N ARG A 16 14.52 11.53 10.80
CA ARG A 16 13.39 12.36 10.35
C ARG A 16 12.58 11.63 9.28
N GLY A 17 12.64 10.30 9.26
CA GLY A 17 11.95 9.48 8.30
C GLY A 17 10.46 9.38 8.59
N LEU A 18 9.69 9.18 7.51
CA LEU A 18 8.25 8.98 7.60
C LEU A 18 7.90 7.69 8.35
N PHE A 19 8.76 6.66 8.27
CA PHE A 19 8.43 5.33 8.76
C PHE A 19 9.57 4.70 9.58
N LYS A 20 9.17 3.95 10.61
CA LYS A 20 9.97 2.88 11.19
C LYS A 20 9.83 1.66 10.30
N ILE A 21 10.92 1.22 9.66
CA ILE A 21 10.91 0.10 8.72
C ILE A 21 11.31 -1.19 9.43
N GLU A 22 10.52 -2.25 9.20
CA GLU A 22 10.79 -3.60 9.70
C GLU A 22 10.69 -4.61 8.55
N PRO A 23 11.50 -5.69 8.55
CA PRO A 23 11.37 -6.76 7.57
C PRO A 23 10.21 -7.70 7.94
N CYS A 24 9.52 -8.26 6.95
CA CYS A 24 8.67 -9.42 7.15
C CYS A 24 9.51 -10.70 7.36
N LYS A 25 8.91 -11.74 7.94
CA LYS A 25 9.67 -12.85 8.56
C LYS A 25 9.58 -14.17 7.80
N CYS A 26 8.58 -14.40 6.94
CA CYS A 26 8.38 -15.68 6.27
C CYS A 26 9.37 -15.84 5.09
N SER A 27 10.43 -16.63 5.29
CA SER A 27 11.49 -16.85 4.28
C SER A 27 11.13 -17.91 3.25
N ASN A 28 10.40 -18.95 3.66
CA ASN A 28 9.97 -20.06 2.79
C ASN A 28 8.54 -20.49 3.16
N ALA A 29 7.57 -19.96 2.43
CA ALA A 29 6.17 -20.22 2.70
C ALA A 29 5.76 -21.69 2.49
N GLY A 30 6.46 -22.42 1.62
CA GLY A 30 6.18 -23.84 1.37
C GLY A 30 6.56 -24.76 2.52
N GLU A 31 7.57 -24.36 3.31
CA GLU A 31 8.04 -25.13 4.47
C GLU A 31 7.48 -24.62 5.80
N LEU A 32 7.25 -23.30 5.91
CA LEU A 32 6.90 -22.66 7.16
C LEU A 32 5.38 -22.49 7.37
N LEU A 33 4.59 -22.57 6.30
CA LEU A 33 3.17 -22.25 6.35
C LEU A 33 2.32 -23.46 5.94
N GLU A 34 1.38 -23.84 6.80
CA GLU A 34 0.33 -24.79 6.50
C GLU A 34 -0.90 -24.07 5.93
N ASP A 35 -1.59 -24.71 4.98
CA ASP A 35 -2.86 -24.19 4.46
C ASP A 35 -3.91 -24.11 5.57
N GLY A 36 -4.68 -23.03 5.58
CA GLY A 36 -5.68 -22.74 6.59
C GLY A 36 -6.57 -21.57 6.19
N ASN A 37 -7.35 -21.05 7.14
CA ASN A 37 -8.25 -19.92 6.92
C ASN A 37 -8.08 -18.84 8.01
N ASP A 38 -6.96 -18.87 8.75
CA ASP A 38 -6.82 -18.06 9.96
C ASP A 38 -6.26 -16.67 9.68
N ILE A 39 -5.27 -16.59 8.75
CA ILE A 39 -4.54 -15.36 8.48
C ILE A 39 -4.09 -15.31 7.02
N GLU A 40 -3.98 -14.11 6.45
CA GLU A 40 -3.49 -13.90 5.10
C GLU A 40 -1.96 -14.07 5.01
N TYR A 41 -1.50 -14.79 3.97
CA TYR A 41 -0.11 -14.76 3.54
C TYR A 41 0.03 -13.78 2.38
N ILE A 42 0.92 -12.79 2.57
CA ILE A 42 1.19 -11.71 1.62
C ILE A 42 2.60 -11.86 1.04
N GLY A 43 2.70 -11.82 -0.28
CA GLY A 43 3.94 -11.97 -1.04
C GLY A 43 4.26 -10.79 -1.94
N ALA A 44 5.34 -10.88 -2.70
CA ALA A 44 5.81 -9.86 -3.64
C ALA A 44 4.96 -9.83 -4.92
N LYS A 45 3.69 -9.53 -4.78
CA LYS A 45 2.70 -9.43 -5.85
C LYS A 45 2.07 -8.04 -5.82
N LYS A 46 1.93 -7.40 -6.99
CA LYS A 46 1.27 -6.08 -7.11
C LYS A 46 -0.23 -6.17 -6.89
N ASN A 47 -0.87 -7.14 -7.58
CA ASN A 47 -2.33 -7.27 -7.59
C ASN A 47 -2.84 -7.83 -6.27
N ASP A 48 -4.14 -7.61 -5.99
CA ASP A 48 -4.82 -8.11 -4.81
C ASP A 48 -4.10 -7.75 -3.49
N ASN A 49 -3.50 -6.56 -3.42
CA ASN A 49 -2.69 -6.07 -2.30
C ASN A 49 -1.57 -7.03 -1.84
N GLY A 50 -1.09 -7.90 -2.75
CA GLY A 50 -0.09 -8.91 -2.43
C GLY A 50 -0.65 -10.22 -1.86
N PHE A 51 -1.97 -10.35 -1.69
CA PHE A 51 -2.60 -11.56 -1.19
C PHE A 51 -2.24 -12.79 -2.03
N MET A 52 -1.76 -13.83 -1.39
CA MET A 52 -1.38 -15.09 -2.01
C MET A 52 -2.38 -16.21 -1.68
N ARG A 53 -2.64 -16.43 -0.40
CA ARG A 53 -3.57 -17.45 0.13
C ARG A 53 -3.82 -17.21 1.62
N PHE A 54 -4.82 -17.89 2.18
CA PHE A 54 -4.97 -18.05 3.62
C PHE A 54 -4.11 -19.20 4.13
N VAL A 55 -3.60 -19.06 5.35
CA VAL A 55 -2.75 -20.04 6.04
C VAL A 55 -3.17 -20.18 7.49
N LYS A 56 -2.67 -21.22 8.18
CA LYS A 56 -2.81 -21.32 9.62
C LYS A 56 -2.04 -20.21 10.33
N TYR A 57 -2.54 -19.81 11.49
CA TYR A 57 -1.90 -18.78 12.31
C TYR A 57 -0.57 -19.28 12.89
N GLU A 58 0.50 -18.56 12.66
CA GLU A 58 1.83 -18.80 13.20
C GLU A 58 2.37 -17.52 13.83
N GLU A 59 2.26 -17.39 15.16
CA GLU A 59 2.54 -16.19 15.92
C GLU A 59 3.95 -15.62 15.66
N SER A 60 4.95 -16.49 15.51
CA SER A 60 6.33 -16.09 15.27
C SER A 60 6.54 -15.36 13.95
N LEU A 61 5.66 -15.59 12.97
CA LEU A 61 5.72 -15.03 11.63
C LEU A 61 4.79 -13.83 11.40
N VAL A 62 3.89 -13.56 12.36
CA VAL A 62 2.92 -12.46 12.23
C VAL A 62 3.62 -11.11 12.10
N THR A 63 3.15 -10.32 11.17
CA THR A 63 3.45 -8.92 10.94
C THR A 63 2.21 -8.11 11.31
N LYS A 64 2.37 -7.04 12.09
CA LYS A 64 1.26 -6.20 12.52
C LYS A 64 0.72 -5.37 11.34
N GLY A 65 -0.60 -5.22 11.31
CA GLY A 65 -1.29 -4.34 10.36
C GLY A 65 -1.09 -2.85 10.65
N ASN A 66 -1.94 -2.03 10.06
CA ASN A 66 -1.80 -0.57 10.01
C ASN A 66 -0.41 -0.15 9.55
N CYS A 67 0.02 -0.67 8.41
CA CYS A 67 1.35 -0.45 7.87
C CYS A 67 1.35 -0.25 6.35
N ILE A 68 2.42 0.36 5.84
CA ILE A 68 2.73 0.37 4.41
C ILE A 68 3.65 -0.81 4.11
N ILE A 69 3.25 -1.68 3.19
CA ILE A 69 4.11 -2.72 2.63
C ILE A 69 4.95 -2.12 1.50
N PHE A 70 6.24 -2.39 1.51
CA PHE A 70 7.18 -2.11 0.43
C PHE A 70 7.61 -3.43 -0.22
N ILE A 71 7.34 -3.61 -1.50
CA ILE A 71 7.82 -4.77 -2.26
C ILE A 71 9.28 -4.54 -2.62
N CYS A 72 10.17 -5.17 -1.86
CA CYS A 72 11.60 -4.93 -1.91
C CYS A 72 12.36 -5.82 -2.88
N ASP A 73 11.82 -6.99 -3.19
CA ASP A 73 12.38 -7.97 -4.11
C ASP A 73 11.24 -8.68 -4.83
N GLY A 74 11.49 -9.17 -6.05
CA GLY A 74 10.47 -9.83 -6.86
C GLY A 74 10.47 -9.35 -8.30
N GLN A 75 10.21 -10.25 -9.24
CA GLN A 75 10.24 -9.93 -10.67
C GLN A 75 8.99 -9.11 -11.06
N GLY A 76 9.19 -7.87 -11.51
CA GLY A 76 8.13 -7.00 -12.04
C GLY A 76 7.31 -6.25 -10.99
N SER A 77 7.44 -6.57 -9.69
CA SER A 77 6.66 -5.94 -8.62
C SER A 77 7.49 -5.03 -7.70
N VAL A 78 8.80 -4.99 -7.86
CA VAL A 78 9.69 -4.15 -7.04
C VAL A 78 9.31 -2.67 -7.16
N GLY A 79 9.26 -1.99 -6.00
CA GLY A 79 8.93 -0.57 -5.89
C GLY A 79 7.44 -0.26 -5.76
N TYR A 80 6.56 -1.28 -5.85
CA TYR A 80 5.17 -1.10 -5.45
C TYR A 80 5.04 -1.08 -3.94
N ALA A 81 4.01 -0.38 -3.47
CA ALA A 81 3.62 -0.31 -2.07
C ALA A 81 2.12 -0.59 -1.94
N ASN A 82 1.70 -1.15 -0.81
CA ASN A 82 0.31 -1.32 -0.45
C ASN A 82 0.10 -0.91 1.02
N TYR A 83 -1.10 -0.48 1.38
CA TYR A 83 -1.51 -0.31 2.77
C TYR A 83 -2.30 -1.54 3.22
N ILE A 84 -1.96 -2.07 4.40
CA ILE A 84 -2.67 -3.18 5.04
C ILE A 84 -3.09 -2.76 6.44
N ASP A 85 -4.37 -2.88 6.74
CA ASP A 85 -4.98 -2.46 8.00
C ASP A 85 -4.97 -3.55 9.09
N HIS A 86 -4.87 -4.81 8.70
CA HIS A 86 -4.95 -6.00 9.56
C HIS A 86 -3.62 -6.77 9.66
N ASP A 87 -3.51 -7.64 10.67
CA ASP A 87 -2.36 -8.52 10.86
C ASP A 87 -2.27 -9.56 9.74
N PHE A 88 -1.06 -9.89 9.32
CA PHE A 88 -0.80 -10.84 8.23
C PHE A 88 0.55 -11.54 8.42
N ILE A 89 0.82 -12.57 7.63
CA ILE A 89 2.16 -13.17 7.50
C ILE A 89 2.77 -12.68 6.19
N GLY A 90 3.90 -11.98 6.28
CA GLY A 90 4.59 -11.39 5.12
C GLY A 90 5.84 -12.14 4.71
N SER A 91 6.03 -12.30 3.38
CA SER A 91 7.29 -12.83 2.82
C SER A 91 8.48 -11.92 3.15
N THR A 92 9.68 -12.49 3.31
CA THR A 92 10.94 -11.72 3.48
C THR A 92 11.32 -10.85 2.29
N THR A 93 10.63 -10.97 1.17
CA THR A 93 10.74 -10.05 0.02
C THR A 93 10.07 -8.71 0.27
N LEU A 94 9.32 -8.61 1.39
CA LEU A 94 8.62 -7.40 1.81
C LEU A 94 9.34 -6.73 2.99
N SER A 95 9.17 -5.42 3.10
CA SER A 95 9.40 -4.65 4.32
C SER A 95 8.15 -3.86 4.63
N VAL A 96 7.93 -3.55 5.91
CA VAL A 96 6.78 -2.77 6.35
C VAL A 96 7.22 -1.47 7.01
N GLY A 97 6.44 -0.43 6.85
CA GLY A 97 6.66 0.88 7.44
C GLY A 97 5.52 1.26 8.37
N TYR A 98 5.87 1.59 9.61
CA TYR A 98 4.93 2.02 10.65
C TYR A 98 5.08 3.53 10.93
N ASN A 99 3.96 4.18 11.20
CA ASN A 99 3.92 5.55 11.69
C ASN A 99 2.63 5.73 12.53
N ASP A 100 2.74 6.44 13.64
CA ASP A 100 1.61 6.66 14.58
C ASP A 100 0.46 7.47 13.97
N ARG A 101 0.74 8.26 12.92
CA ARG A 101 -0.27 9.03 12.17
C ARG A 101 -0.92 8.23 11.03
N LEU A 102 -0.43 7.00 10.78
CA LEU A 102 -0.92 6.19 9.67
C LEU A 102 -2.33 5.67 9.97
N ASN A 103 -3.21 5.80 8.99
CA ASN A 103 -4.51 5.17 8.90
C ASN A 103 -4.79 4.83 7.43
N GLU A 104 -5.93 4.22 7.14
CA GLU A 104 -6.29 3.79 5.79
C GLU A 104 -6.22 4.93 4.77
N LYS A 105 -6.77 6.10 5.07
CA LYS A 105 -6.83 7.25 4.15
C LYS A 105 -5.42 7.80 3.86
N ILE A 106 -4.65 8.01 4.91
CA ILE A 106 -3.25 8.45 4.81
C ILE A 106 -2.42 7.40 4.07
N GLY A 107 -2.64 6.12 4.37
CA GLY A 107 -2.01 4.99 3.69
C GLY A 107 -2.27 4.99 2.20
N MET A 108 -3.53 5.14 1.77
CA MET A 108 -3.92 5.24 0.36
C MET A 108 -3.26 6.42 -0.35
N PHE A 109 -3.19 7.59 0.30
CA PHE A 109 -2.52 8.76 -0.26
C PHE A 109 -1.03 8.48 -0.50
N ILE A 110 -0.34 7.97 0.52
CA ILE A 110 1.10 7.70 0.46
C ILE A 110 1.43 6.60 -0.56
N VAL A 111 0.66 5.52 -0.59
CA VAL A 111 0.83 4.44 -1.58
C VAL A 111 0.71 4.98 -3.00
N THR A 112 -0.26 5.86 -3.26
CA THR A 112 -0.42 6.50 -4.57
C THR A 112 0.82 7.30 -4.95
N VAL A 113 1.39 8.08 -4.03
CA VAL A 113 2.62 8.85 -4.27
C VAL A 113 3.82 7.94 -4.50
N LEU A 114 3.95 6.85 -3.72
CA LEU A 114 5.01 5.86 -3.89
C LEU A 114 4.94 5.17 -5.25
N ASP A 115 3.75 4.83 -5.72
CA ASP A 115 3.55 4.22 -7.04
C ASP A 115 3.97 5.15 -8.20
N LEU A 116 3.77 6.46 -8.06
CA LEU A 116 4.25 7.45 -9.03
C LEU A 116 5.79 7.49 -9.12
N GLU A 117 6.49 7.19 -8.03
CA GLU A 117 7.96 7.17 -7.97
C GLU A 117 8.57 5.81 -8.39
N ARG A 118 7.77 4.79 -8.66
CA ARG A 118 8.19 3.41 -8.94
C ARG A 118 9.18 3.28 -10.09
N TYR A 119 9.10 4.11 -11.12
CA TYR A 119 10.01 4.09 -12.27
C TYR A 119 11.49 4.18 -11.88
N ARG A 120 11.78 4.69 -10.67
CA ARG A 120 13.14 4.79 -10.13
C ARG A 120 13.72 3.44 -9.68
N TYR A 121 12.88 2.39 -9.54
CA TYR A 121 13.25 1.12 -8.91
C TYR A 121 13.14 -0.09 -9.85
N SER A 122 12.83 0.13 -11.13
CA SER A 122 12.77 -0.93 -12.12
C SER A 122 14.15 -1.56 -12.38
N PHE A 123 14.16 -2.86 -12.62
CA PHE A 123 15.25 -3.74 -13.02
C PHE A 123 16.63 -3.49 -12.34
N GLY A 124 17.00 -4.41 -11.42
CA GLY A 124 18.36 -4.45 -10.84
C GLY A 124 18.64 -3.46 -9.69
N ARG A 125 17.70 -2.56 -9.38
CA ARG A 125 17.80 -1.64 -8.24
C ARG A 125 17.05 -2.23 -7.05
N LYS A 126 17.72 -3.04 -6.24
CA LYS A 126 17.12 -3.63 -5.02
C LYS A 126 16.58 -2.53 -4.13
N TYR A 127 15.25 -2.50 -4.01
CA TYR A 127 14.55 -1.48 -3.22
C TYR A 127 14.93 -1.56 -1.73
N LYS A 128 15.12 -2.79 -1.21
CA LYS A 128 15.51 -3.03 0.20
C LYS A 128 16.77 -2.26 0.63
N THR A 129 17.81 -2.25 -0.21
CA THR A 129 19.06 -1.54 0.09
C THR A 129 18.97 -0.03 -0.15
N ASN A 130 17.95 0.43 -0.86
CA ASN A 130 17.77 1.83 -1.23
C ASN A 130 16.67 2.54 -0.44
N LEU A 131 15.82 1.84 0.33
CA LEU A 131 14.77 2.46 1.15
C LEU A 131 15.29 3.60 2.02
N SER A 132 16.48 3.45 2.59
CA SER A 132 17.13 4.49 3.40
C SER A 132 17.57 5.75 2.64
N LYS A 133 17.57 5.69 1.30
CA LYS A 133 17.97 6.80 0.42
C LYS A 133 16.78 7.40 -0.31
N VAL A 134 15.59 6.83 -0.13
CA VAL A 134 14.37 7.28 -0.81
C VAL A 134 13.75 8.43 -0.05
N SER A 135 13.39 9.48 -0.78
CA SER A 135 12.51 10.53 -0.30
C SER A 135 11.35 10.68 -1.26
N ILE A 136 10.15 10.88 -0.74
CA ILE A 136 8.93 11.13 -1.52
C ILE A 136 8.44 12.55 -1.30
N LYS A 137 7.77 13.10 -2.31
CA LYS A 137 7.23 14.45 -2.26
C LYS A 137 5.81 14.41 -1.70
N LEU A 138 5.59 15.03 -0.54
CA LEU A 138 4.30 15.07 0.15
C LEU A 138 3.89 16.52 0.47
N PRO A 139 2.59 16.77 0.71
CA PRO A 139 2.11 18.02 1.26
C PRO A 139 2.87 18.37 2.54
N ALA A 140 3.26 19.62 2.69
CA ALA A 140 3.96 20.10 3.86
C ALA A 140 3.09 21.12 4.62
N SER A 141 3.03 20.98 5.93
CA SER A 141 2.41 21.94 6.83
C SER A 141 3.19 23.26 6.86
N GLY A 142 2.61 24.31 7.43
CA GLY A 142 3.29 25.59 7.62
C GLY A 142 4.58 25.51 8.45
N GLN A 143 4.75 24.45 9.23
CA GLN A 143 5.96 24.16 10.01
C GLN A 143 7.01 23.37 9.23
N GLY A 144 6.67 22.91 8.02
CA GLY A 144 7.57 22.16 7.14
C GLY A 144 7.61 20.66 7.41
N GLU A 145 6.73 20.15 8.27
CA GLU A 145 6.48 18.73 8.51
C GLU A 145 5.45 18.17 7.52
N PRO A 146 5.31 16.83 7.36
CA PRO A 146 4.25 16.25 6.54
C PRO A 146 2.88 16.71 6.99
N ASP A 147 2.04 17.15 6.08
CA ASP A 147 0.67 17.57 6.37
C ASP A 147 -0.28 16.36 6.33
N TRP A 148 -0.29 15.61 7.44
CA TRP A 148 -1.09 14.39 7.60
C TRP A 148 -2.59 14.67 7.47
N ASP A 149 -3.05 15.79 8.04
CA ASP A 149 -4.46 16.18 8.03
C ASP A 149 -4.92 16.52 6.61
N PHE A 150 -4.06 17.16 5.80
CA PHE A 150 -4.33 17.37 4.39
C PHE A 150 -4.48 16.05 3.64
N MET A 151 -3.56 15.09 3.85
CA MET A 151 -3.60 13.79 3.16
C MET A 151 -4.87 13.02 3.48
N GLU A 152 -5.26 12.98 4.75
CA GLU A 152 -6.48 12.33 5.21
C GLU A 152 -7.73 12.97 4.61
N ASN A 153 -7.88 14.28 4.77
CA ASN A 153 -9.01 15.03 4.25
C ASN A 153 -9.12 14.96 2.71
N TYR A 154 -7.98 14.93 2.01
CA TYR A 154 -7.98 14.82 0.56
C TYR A 154 -8.61 13.50 0.11
N ILE A 155 -8.21 12.37 0.68
CA ILE A 155 -8.78 11.05 0.35
C ILE A 155 -10.24 10.97 0.77
N GLU A 156 -10.60 11.49 1.94
CA GLU A 156 -11.98 11.51 2.41
C GLU A 156 -12.91 12.24 1.44
N ASN A 157 -12.49 13.38 0.93
CA ASN A 157 -13.29 14.16 0.00
C ASN A 157 -13.35 13.57 -1.43
N LEU A 158 -12.37 12.74 -1.83
CA LEU A 158 -12.42 12.07 -3.14
C LEU A 158 -13.49 10.98 -3.23
N ASN A 159 -13.73 10.26 -2.14
CA ASN A 159 -14.51 9.02 -2.18
C ASN A 159 -16.03 9.20 -2.14
N PHE A 160 -16.55 10.30 -1.61
CA PHE A 160 -17.99 10.37 -1.30
C PHE A 160 -18.86 10.98 -2.41
N ASN A 161 -18.34 11.89 -3.21
CA ASN A 161 -19.17 12.60 -4.21
C ASN A 161 -19.42 11.82 -5.51
N HIS A 162 -18.60 10.80 -5.84
CA HIS A 162 -18.74 10.07 -7.10
C HIS A 162 -19.54 8.76 -6.99
N ILE A 163 -19.57 8.13 -5.82
CA ILE A 163 -20.29 6.86 -5.62
C ILE A 163 -21.77 7.10 -5.36
N GLU A 164 -22.13 8.13 -4.61
CA GLU A 164 -23.54 8.46 -4.35
C GLU A 164 -24.32 8.88 -5.60
N THR A 165 -23.70 9.58 -6.55
CA THR A 165 -24.31 9.96 -7.81
C THR A 165 -24.55 8.78 -8.75
N LYS A 166 -23.68 7.77 -8.75
CA LYS A 166 -23.88 6.56 -9.56
C LYS A 166 -24.96 5.65 -8.99
N ASN A 167 -25.08 5.53 -7.68
CA ASN A 167 -26.11 4.68 -7.06
C ASN A 167 -27.51 5.28 -7.13
N LYS A 168 -27.67 6.60 -7.23
CA LYS A 168 -28.99 7.24 -7.44
C LYS A 168 -29.50 7.13 -8.88
N SER A 169 -28.60 6.96 -9.86
CA SER A 169 -28.98 6.81 -11.27
C SER A 169 -29.21 5.36 -11.70
N ASN A 170 -28.77 4.36 -10.93
CA ASN A 170 -28.88 2.95 -11.30
C ASN A 170 -30.19 2.26 -10.88
N ASN A 171 -31.08 2.94 -10.17
CA ASN A 171 -32.39 2.37 -9.80
C ASN A 171 -33.42 2.40 -10.95
N SER A 172 -33.03 2.73 -12.18
CA SER A 172 -33.92 2.73 -13.35
C SER A 172 -33.31 2.15 -14.63
N LEU A 173 -32.19 1.47 -14.59
CA LEU A 173 -31.62 0.81 -15.76
C LEU A 173 -32.10 -0.64 -15.83
N ASN A 174 -33.23 -0.83 -16.54
CA ASN A 174 -33.59 -2.12 -17.11
C ASN A 174 -32.57 -2.44 -18.22
N ILE A 175 -31.56 -3.26 -17.87
CA ILE A 175 -30.57 -3.74 -18.84
C ILE A 175 -31.27 -4.82 -19.66
N ASN A 176 -31.67 -4.49 -20.90
CA ASN A 176 -32.12 -5.48 -21.87
C ASN A 176 -30.90 -6.24 -22.40
N THR A 177 -30.77 -7.50 -22.01
CA THR A 177 -29.66 -8.39 -22.40
C THR A 177 -29.98 -9.23 -23.65
N GLU A 178 -31.12 -9.06 -24.32
CA GLU A 178 -31.52 -9.89 -25.44
C GLU A 178 -30.61 -9.81 -26.68
N ASN A 179 -29.72 -8.81 -26.74
CA ASN A 179 -28.78 -8.62 -27.85
C ASN A 179 -27.31 -8.94 -27.55
N TRP A 180 -27.02 -9.57 -26.43
CA TRP A 180 -25.65 -10.02 -26.17
C TRP A 180 -25.36 -11.30 -26.97
N LYS A 181 -24.67 -11.12 -28.09
CA LYS A 181 -24.10 -12.24 -28.84
C LYS A 181 -22.79 -12.65 -28.15
N GLU A 182 -22.66 -13.97 -27.92
CA GLU A 182 -21.42 -14.60 -27.53
C GLU A 182 -20.29 -14.26 -28.51
N PHE A 183 -19.16 -13.80 -27.99
CA PHE A 183 -17.91 -13.69 -28.73
C PHE A 183 -16.95 -14.74 -28.24
#